data_5743508d196242598968893f3dc58d04
#
_entry.id   5743508d196242598968893f3dc58d04
#
_cell.length_a   1.000
_cell.length_b   1.000
_cell.length_c   1.000
_cell.angle_alpha   90.00
_cell.angle_beta   90.00
_cell.angle_gamma   90.00
#
_symmetry.space_group_name_H-M   'P 1'
#
loop_
_entity.id
_entity.type
_entity.pdbx_description
1 polymer ?
#
loop_
_entity_poly.entity_id
_entity_poly.type
_entity_poly.pdbx_seq_one_letter_code
_entity_poly.pdbx_strand_id
1 'polypeptide(L)'
;MFIEGRVLDETGEPVSGAMIDLWQANSFGRYRHPFDQSDQPLDDNFQGWAIIQSDETGGFRFKTVVPGAYPAGQGWVRPPHLHFKVNKLGFIKLTTQMYFPEQKLNEKDLLLKQKSDSQQQAMIASSAGVTADGETIYRYDIVLRKA
;
A
#
# COMPACT_ATOMS: atom_id res chain seq x y z
N MET A 1 -12.70 3.22 -2.82
CA MET A 1 -11.63 4.23 -3.00
C MET A 1 -10.70 3.87 -4.12
N PHE A 2 -9.93 4.83 -4.62
CA PHE A 2 -8.84 4.62 -5.56
C PHE A 2 -7.49 4.90 -4.91
N ILE A 3 -6.49 4.11 -5.29
CA ILE A 3 -5.09 4.39 -5.04
C ILE A 3 -4.45 4.66 -6.39
N GLU A 4 -3.75 5.78 -6.51
CA GLU A 4 -3.00 6.14 -7.70
C GLU A 4 -1.61 6.66 -7.32
N GLY A 5 -0.66 6.54 -8.21
CA GLY A 5 0.69 7.00 -7.98
C GLY A 5 1.59 6.75 -9.17
N ARG A 6 2.87 7.00 -8.95
CA ARG A 6 3.91 6.76 -9.95
C ARG A 6 5.04 5.94 -9.35
N VAL A 7 5.62 5.07 -10.16
CA VAL A 7 6.91 4.46 -9.88
C VAL A 7 7.98 5.33 -10.53
N LEU A 8 8.89 5.83 -9.71
CA LEU A 8 9.97 6.74 -10.09
C LEU A 8 11.32 6.13 -9.70
N ASP A 9 12.39 6.55 -10.34
CA ASP A 9 13.73 6.29 -9.83
C ASP A 9 14.19 7.38 -8.85
N GLU A 10 15.39 7.24 -8.29
CA GLU A 10 15.98 8.18 -7.31
C GLU A 10 16.20 9.58 -7.88
N THR A 11 16.19 9.75 -9.20
CA THR A 11 16.33 11.05 -9.88
C THR A 11 14.98 11.69 -10.21
N GLY A 12 13.87 10.97 -9.91
CA GLY A 12 12.50 11.40 -10.23
C GLY A 12 12.03 11.01 -11.62
N GLU A 13 12.82 10.24 -12.38
CA GLU A 13 12.43 9.77 -13.71
C GLU A 13 11.42 8.60 -13.61
N PRO A 14 10.43 8.55 -14.52
CA PRO A 14 9.44 7.49 -14.53
C PRO A 14 10.05 6.11 -14.78
N VAL A 15 9.59 5.11 -14.04
CA VAL A 15 9.94 3.70 -14.26
C VAL A 15 8.75 2.99 -14.90
N SER A 16 8.79 2.87 -16.22
CA SER A 16 7.76 2.18 -17.01
C SER A 16 7.86 0.65 -16.87
N GLY A 17 6.72 -0.03 -16.88
CA GLY A 17 6.65 -1.50 -16.86
C GLY A 17 7.17 -2.13 -15.55
N ALA A 18 7.19 -1.39 -14.45
CA ALA A 18 7.48 -1.96 -13.14
C ALA A 18 6.32 -2.88 -12.72
N MET A 19 6.63 -4.10 -12.34
CA MET A 19 5.67 -5.05 -11.80
C MET A 19 5.36 -4.69 -10.36
N ILE A 20 4.09 -4.44 -10.07
CA ILE A 20 3.59 -4.07 -8.75
C ILE A 20 2.69 -5.20 -8.26
N ASP A 21 3.20 -5.99 -7.33
CA ASP A 21 2.47 -7.02 -6.60
C ASP A 21 1.95 -6.38 -5.31
N LEU A 22 0.64 -6.34 -5.13
CA LEU A 22 -0.01 -5.67 -4.02
C LEU A 22 -1.00 -6.60 -3.31
N TRP A 23 -1.06 -6.50 -1.96
CA TRP A 23 -2.00 -7.26 -1.15
C TRP A 23 -2.40 -6.49 0.10
N GLN A 24 -3.56 -6.80 0.63
CA GLN A 24 -4.11 -6.17 1.82
C GLN A 24 -5.13 -7.06 2.54
N ALA A 25 -5.41 -6.73 3.79
CA ALA A 25 -6.58 -7.24 4.50
C ALA A 25 -7.88 -6.68 3.90
N ASN A 26 -8.99 -7.40 4.07
CA ASN A 26 -10.31 -6.88 3.76
C ASN A 26 -10.74 -5.79 4.76
N SER A 27 -11.94 -5.25 4.62
CA SER A 27 -12.46 -4.20 5.51
C SER A 27 -12.64 -4.63 6.97
N PHE A 28 -12.66 -5.94 7.24
CA PHE A 28 -12.72 -6.51 8.59
C PHE A 28 -11.33 -6.76 9.20
N GLY A 29 -10.25 -6.50 8.47
CA GLY A 29 -8.88 -6.75 8.93
C GLY A 29 -8.39 -8.18 8.70
N ARG A 30 -9.04 -8.95 7.82
CA ARG A 30 -8.66 -10.33 7.51
C ARG A 30 -8.00 -10.44 6.14
N TYR A 31 -6.89 -11.18 6.07
CA TYR A 31 -6.24 -11.58 4.83
C TYR A 31 -6.86 -12.87 4.28
N ARG A 32 -6.99 -12.95 2.96
CA ARG A 32 -7.32 -14.21 2.27
C ARG A 32 -6.04 -15.05 2.11
N HIS A 33 -5.52 -15.53 3.24
CA HIS A 33 -4.30 -16.33 3.29
C HIS A 33 -4.47 -17.51 4.24
N PRO A 34 -3.99 -18.72 3.89
CA PRO A 34 -4.16 -19.91 4.73
C PRO A 34 -3.61 -19.80 6.15
N PHE A 35 -2.60 -18.94 6.35
CA PHE A 35 -1.99 -18.72 7.68
C PHE A 35 -2.65 -17.59 8.47
N ASP A 36 -3.62 -16.88 7.93
CA ASP A 36 -4.40 -15.93 8.71
C ASP A 36 -5.43 -16.70 9.57
N GLN A 37 -5.18 -16.73 10.86
CA GLN A 37 -6.03 -17.40 11.86
C GLN A 37 -7.05 -16.45 12.50
N SER A 38 -7.25 -15.27 11.93
CA SER A 38 -8.24 -14.30 12.42
C SER A 38 -9.65 -14.88 12.39
N ASP A 39 -10.43 -14.60 13.44
CA ASP A 39 -11.85 -14.93 13.51
C ASP A 39 -12.75 -13.97 12.72
N GLN A 40 -12.15 -12.93 12.13
CA GLN A 40 -12.89 -11.98 11.30
C GLN A 40 -13.42 -12.64 10.02
N PRO A 41 -14.56 -12.19 9.47
CA PRO A 41 -15.12 -12.79 8.27
C PRO A 41 -14.26 -12.57 7.04
N LEU A 42 -14.24 -13.55 6.14
CA LEU A 42 -13.78 -13.36 4.77
C LEU A 42 -14.83 -12.57 3.99
N ASP A 43 -14.37 -11.76 3.04
CA ASP A 43 -15.23 -11.09 2.07
C ASP A 43 -15.04 -11.78 0.71
N ASP A 44 -16.07 -12.53 0.27
CA ASP A 44 -16.02 -13.27 -0.99
C ASP A 44 -16.08 -12.35 -2.23
N ASN A 45 -16.47 -11.09 -2.04
CA ASN A 45 -16.48 -10.08 -3.10
C ASN A 45 -15.18 -9.26 -3.17
N PHE A 46 -14.22 -9.56 -2.30
CA PHE A 46 -12.94 -8.86 -2.26
C PHE A 46 -11.77 -9.81 -2.51
N GLN A 47 -11.02 -9.54 -3.58
CA GLN A 47 -9.91 -10.38 -4.02
C GLN A 47 -8.71 -10.34 -3.05
N GLY A 48 -8.37 -9.16 -2.53
CA GLY A 48 -7.31 -8.93 -1.55
C GLY A 48 -5.87 -8.93 -2.10
N TRP A 49 -5.69 -9.27 -3.37
CA TRP A 49 -4.39 -9.37 -4.04
C TRP A 49 -4.52 -9.07 -5.53
N ALA A 50 -3.51 -8.38 -6.09
CA ALA A 50 -3.41 -8.14 -7.53
C ALA A 50 -1.96 -7.92 -7.96
N ILE A 51 -1.68 -8.17 -9.24
CA ILE A 51 -0.45 -7.73 -9.91
C ILE A 51 -0.85 -6.76 -11.02
N ILE A 52 -0.25 -5.58 -11.01
CA ILE A 52 -0.42 -4.56 -12.05
C ILE A 52 0.95 -4.09 -12.54
N GLN A 53 0.98 -3.34 -13.64
CA GLN A 53 2.21 -2.74 -14.16
C GLN A 53 2.07 -1.23 -14.23
N SER A 54 3.19 -0.53 -13.99
CA SER A 54 3.25 0.91 -14.27
C SER A 54 3.24 1.16 -15.79
N ASP A 55 2.53 2.21 -16.19
CA ASP A 55 2.45 2.66 -17.58
C ASP A 55 3.75 3.36 -18.06
N GLU A 56 3.72 3.93 -19.27
CA GLU A 56 4.85 4.64 -19.87
C GLU A 56 5.31 5.88 -19.08
N THR A 57 4.42 6.45 -18.27
CA THR A 57 4.71 7.59 -17.39
C THR A 57 5.07 7.17 -15.97
N GLY A 58 5.26 5.87 -15.73
CA GLY A 58 5.43 5.29 -14.41
C GLY A 58 4.13 5.18 -13.60
N GLY A 59 3.00 5.60 -14.17
CA GLY A 59 1.71 5.66 -13.50
C GLY A 59 1.10 4.30 -13.18
N PHE A 60 0.38 4.21 -12.08
CA PHE A 60 -0.48 3.08 -11.75
C PHE A 60 -1.74 3.57 -11.05
N ARG A 61 -2.81 2.80 -11.16
CA ARG A 61 -4.08 3.06 -10.47
C ARG A 61 -4.84 1.76 -10.27
N PHE A 62 -5.48 1.64 -9.09
CA PHE A 62 -6.39 0.53 -8.81
C PHE A 62 -7.50 0.96 -7.85
N LYS A 63 -8.60 0.22 -7.88
CA LYS A 63 -9.73 0.38 -6.97
C LYS A 63 -9.67 -0.65 -5.86
N THR A 64 -9.92 -0.25 -4.62
CA THR A 64 -9.89 -1.14 -3.47
C THR A 64 -10.80 -0.64 -2.34
N VAL A 65 -10.86 -1.39 -1.25
CA VAL A 65 -11.52 -1.01 0.01
C VAL A 65 -10.49 -0.56 1.04
N VAL A 66 -10.91 0.23 2.03
CA VAL A 66 -10.04 0.54 3.17
C VAL A 66 -9.86 -0.74 3.99
N PRO A 67 -8.63 -1.23 4.20
CA PRO A 67 -8.42 -2.40 5.02
C PRO A 67 -8.77 -2.11 6.48
N GLY A 68 -9.29 -3.10 7.19
CA GLY A 68 -9.46 -3.02 8.64
C GLY A 68 -8.13 -3.06 9.36
N ALA A 69 -8.05 -2.40 10.52
CA ALA A 69 -6.98 -2.61 11.48
C ALA A 69 -7.08 -4.02 12.07
N TYR A 70 -5.96 -4.61 12.46
CA TYR A 70 -5.97 -5.95 13.04
C TYR A 70 -4.90 -6.13 14.15
N PRO A 71 -5.17 -7.00 15.15
CA PRO A 71 -4.16 -7.34 16.16
C PRO A 71 -3.02 -8.15 15.52
N ALA A 72 -1.78 -7.77 15.81
CA ALA A 72 -0.57 -8.39 15.29
C ALA A 72 0.35 -8.94 16.40
N GLY A 73 -0.12 -8.94 17.65
CA GLY A 73 0.61 -9.41 18.81
C GLY A 73 0.02 -8.84 20.10
N GLN A 74 0.66 -9.10 21.24
CA GLN A 74 0.17 -8.65 22.54
C GLN A 74 0.16 -7.10 22.61
N GLY A 75 -1.04 -6.53 22.63
CA GLY A 75 -1.25 -5.10 22.74
C GLY A 75 -0.86 -4.26 21.51
N TRP A 76 -0.49 -4.91 20.42
CA TRP A 76 -0.16 -4.24 19.16
C TRP A 76 -1.26 -4.44 18.13
N VAL A 77 -1.91 -3.33 17.76
CA VAL A 77 -2.90 -3.29 16.68
C VAL A 77 -2.29 -2.55 15.49
N ARG A 78 -2.24 -3.19 14.35
CA ARG A 78 -1.74 -2.58 13.13
C ARG A 78 -2.78 -1.65 12.51
N PRO A 79 -2.38 -0.44 12.08
CA PRO A 79 -3.26 0.45 11.34
C PRO A 79 -3.67 -0.14 9.99
N PRO A 80 -4.71 0.40 9.34
CA PRO A 80 -4.99 0.16 7.93
C PRO A 80 -3.74 0.40 7.08
N HIS A 81 -3.35 -0.58 6.26
CA HIS A 81 -2.19 -0.47 5.36
C HIS A 81 -2.31 -1.43 4.17
N LEU A 82 -1.64 -1.09 3.08
CA LEU A 82 -1.47 -1.94 1.91
C LEU A 82 -0.01 -2.38 1.80
N HIS A 83 0.21 -3.60 1.33
CA HIS A 83 1.54 -4.12 1.03
C HIS A 83 1.85 -3.99 -0.46
N PHE A 84 3.07 -3.60 -0.76
CA PHE A 84 3.59 -3.50 -2.12
C PHE A 84 4.92 -4.23 -2.23
N LYS A 85 5.08 -4.98 -3.31
CA LYS A 85 6.35 -5.53 -3.74
C LYS A 85 6.56 -5.12 -5.19
N VAL A 86 7.55 -4.29 -5.43
CA VAL A 86 7.79 -3.69 -6.74
C VAL A 86 9.09 -4.19 -7.32
N ASN A 87 9.02 -4.63 -8.56
CA ASN A 87 10.14 -5.25 -9.27
C ASN A 87 10.25 -4.70 -10.70
N LYS A 88 11.49 -4.36 -11.10
CA LYS A 88 11.85 -3.99 -12.47
C LYS A 88 13.30 -4.39 -12.71
N LEU A 89 13.59 -4.93 -13.89
CA LEU A 89 14.96 -5.25 -14.29
C LEU A 89 15.83 -3.98 -14.27
N GLY A 90 17.02 -4.07 -13.67
CA GLY A 90 17.93 -2.94 -13.46
C GLY A 90 17.68 -2.16 -12.17
N PHE A 91 16.73 -2.57 -11.36
CA PHE A 91 16.41 -1.95 -10.06
C PHE A 91 16.44 -2.96 -8.92
N ILE A 92 16.77 -2.46 -7.74
CA ILE A 92 16.66 -3.25 -6.50
C ILE A 92 15.18 -3.45 -6.18
N LYS A 93 14.78 -4.69 -5.99
CA LYS A 93 13.40 -5.02 -5.60
C LYS A 93 13.04 -4.35 -4.28
N LEU A 94 11.91 -3.66 -4.27
CA LEU A 94 11.36 -2.99 -3.09
C LEU A 94 10.18 -3.77 -2.51
N THR A 95 10.22 -4.04 -1.21
CA THR A 95 9.03 -4.45 -0.44
C THR A 95 8.74 -3.36 0.58
N THR A 96 7.54 -2.81 0.51
CA THR A 96 7.12 -1.68 1.34
C THR A 96 5.65 -1.76 1.71
N GLN A 97 5.18 -0.80 2.49
CA GLN A 97 3.78 -0.67 2.89
C GLN A 97 3.33 0.78 2.70
N MET A 98 2.10 0.95 2.27
CA MET A 98 1.42 2.25 2.24
C MET A 98 0.49 2.37 3.45
N TYR A 99 0.61 3.46 4.18
CA TYR A 99 -0.26 3.81 5.29
C TYR A 99 -1.21 4.93 4.88
N PHE A 100 -2.36 4.99 5.52
CA PHE A 100 -3.34 6.06 5.28
C PHE A 100 -3.03 7.27 6.15
N PRO A 101 -3.23 8.49 5.64
CA PRO A 101 -3.08 9.70 6.46
C PRO A 101 -4.12 9.72 7.59
N GLU A 102 -3.85 10.52 8.64
CA GLU A 102 -4.76 10.78 9.76
C GLU A 102 -5.16 9.55 10.60
N GLN A 103 -4.47 8.41 10.41
CA GLN A 103 -4.68 7.21 11.22
C GLN A 103 -3.88 7.30 12.52
N LYS A 104 -4.56 7.48 13.65
CA LYS A 104 -3.92 7.56 14.98
C LYS A 104 -3.09 6.31 15.33
N LEU A 105 -3.45 5.16 14.80
CA LEU A 105 -2.70 3.91 14.99
C LEU A 105 -1.32 3.93 14.31
N ASN A 106 -1.08 4.80 13.32
CA ASN A 106 0.24 4.95 12.69
C ASN A 106 1.31 5.30 13.73
N GLU A 107 0.97 6.16 14.70
CA GLU A 107 1.88 6.57 15.77
C GLU A 107 2.31 5.42 16.70
N LYS A 108 1.58 4.31 16.68
CA LYS A 108 1.82 3.13 17.51
C LYS A 108 2.29 1.91 16.73
N ASP A 109 2.37 2.01 15.39
CA ASP A 109 2.79 0.89 14.56
C ASP A 109 4.29 0.63 14.67
N LEU A 110 4.66 -0.55 15.17
CA LEU A 110 6.05 -0.90 15.46
C LEU A 110 6.91 -0.96 14.20
N LEU A 111 6.33 -1.35 13.05
CA LEU A 111 7.07 -1.40 11.78
C LEU A 111 7.30 -0.02 11.19
N LEU A 112 6.32 0.86 11.25
CA LEU A 112 6.47 2.24 10.79
C LEU A 112 7.48 3.01 11.65
N LYS A 113 7.44 2.84 12.97
CA LYS A 113 8.38 3.47 13.91
C LYS A 113 9.84 3.07 13.74
N GLN A 114 10.14 1.93 13.13
CA GLN A 114 11.50 1.51 12.82
C GLN A 114 12.11 2.27 11.63
N LYS A 115 11.32 3.07 10.94
CA LYS A 115 11.74 3.86 9.78
C LYS A 115 12.16 5.26 10.21
N SER A 116 13.09 5.88 9.46
CA SER A 116 13.40 7.31 9.65
C SER A 116 12.18 8.18 9.34
N ASP A 117 12.15 9.41 9.82
CA ASP A 117 11.03 10.34 9.60
C ASP A 117 10.74 10.54 8.11
N SER A 118 11.77 10.66 7.28
CA SER A 118 11.62 10.79 5.83
C SER A 118 11.04 9.52 5.19
N GLN A 119 11.43 8.34 5.67
CA GLN A 119 10.86 7.08 5.22
C GLN A 119 9.40 6.92 5.66
N GLN A 120 9.07 7.30 6.90
CA GLN A 120 7.68 7.28 7.39
C GLN A 120 6.80 8.19 6.53
N GLN A 121 7.25 9.41 6.23
CA GLN A 121 6.53 10.33 5.35
C GLN A 121 6.30 9.75 3.95
N ALA A 122 7.33 9.10 3.38
CA ALA A 122 7.23 8.46 2.07
C ALA A 122 6.30 7.23 2.06
N MET A 123 6.04 6.62 3.22
CA MET A 123 5.14 5.45 3.36
C MET A 123 3.69 5.86 3.65
N ILE A 124 3.40 7.10 3.97
CA ILE A 124 2.05 7.60 4.21
C ILE A 124 1.52 8.26 2.94
N ALA A 125 0.39 7.74 2.44
CA ALA A 125 -0.27 8.31 1.27
C ALA A 125 -0.81 9.71 1.57
N SER A 126 -0.99 10.52 0.52
CA SER A 126 -1.66 11.81 0.61
C SER A 126 -3.09 11.72 0.06
N SER A 127 -4.00 12.53 0.60
CA SER A 127 -5.33 12.69 0.03
C SER A 127 -5.22 13.44 -1.30
N ALA A 128 -5.85 12.89 -2.35
CA ALA A 128 -5.85 13.45 -3.70
C ALA A 128 -7.25 13.83 -4.19
N GLY A 129 -8.19 14.03 -3.27
CA GLY A 129 -9.56 14.43 -3.57
C GLY A 129 -10.52 13.25 -3.73
N VAL A 130 -11.55 13.46 -4.53
CA VAL A 130 -12.62 12.47 -4.78
C VAL A 130 -12.93 12.37 -6.27
N THR A 131 -13.44 11.23 -6.70
CA THR A 131 -13.98 11.06 -8.05
C THR A 131 -15.29 11.82 -8.23
N ALA A 132 -15.79 11.91 -9.47
CA ALA A 132 -17.12 12.47 -9.75
C ALA A 132 -18.26 11.76 -8.98
N ASP A 133 -18.07 10.45 -8.69
CA ASP A 133 -19.02 9.64 -7.91
C ASP A 133 -18.78 9.71 -6.39
N GLY A 134 -17.85 10.57 -5.94
CA GLY A 134 -17.57 10.81 -4.51
C GLY A 134 -16.66 9.73 -3.87
N GLU A 135 -15.98 8.90 -4.64
CA GLU A 135 -15.03 7.92 -4.11
C GLU A 135 -13.68 8.61 -3.79
N THR A 136 -13.16 8.38 -2.60
CA THR A 136 -11.87 8.94 -2.16
C THR A 136 -10.72 8.46 -3.04
N ILE A 137 -9.80 9.37 -3.35
CA ILE A 137 -8.55 9.09 -4.06
C ILE A 137 -7.38 9.36 -3.10
N TYR A 138 -6.48 8.39 -2.98
CA TYR A 138 -5.19 8.55 -2.30
C TYR A 138 -4.05 8.45 -3.31
N ARG A 139 -3.04 9.31 -3.13
CA ARG A 139 -1.81 9.28 -3.92
C ARG A 139 -0.67 8.65 -3.14
N TYR A 140 0.03 7.72 -3.79
CA TYR A 140 1.19 7.04 -3.24
C TYR A 140 2.24 6.82 -4.33
N ASP A 141 3.33 7.58 -4.29
CA ASP A 141 4.44 7.43 -5.22
C ASP A 141 5.49 6.46 -4.64
N ILE A 142 6.10 5.66 -5.49
CA ILE A 142 7.07 4.61 -5.13
C ILE A 142 8.39 4.94 -5.80
N VAL A 143 9.48 4.99 -5.02
CA VAL A 143 10.83 5.25 -5.54
C VAL A 143 11.64 3.96 -5.53
N LEU A 144 12.16 3.56 -6.70
CA LEU A 144 13.04 2.42 -6.87
C LEU A 144 14.50 2.88 -6.99
N ARG A 145 15.40 2.17 -6.33
CA ARG A 145 16.84 2.34 -6.47
C ARG A 145 17.37 1.53 -7.64
N LYS A 146 18.24 2.10 -8.44
CA LYS A 146 19.02 1.36 -9.46
C LYS A 146 19.91 0.32 -8.80
N ALA A 147 20.06 -0.84 -9.46
CA ALA A 147 20.88 -1.95 -9.00
C ALA A 147 22.40 -1.67 -9.21
#